data_58389db6b9ffe7a67d365405932600fd
#
_entry.id   58389db6b9ffe7a67d365405932600fd
#
_cell.length_a   1.000
_cell.length_b   1.000
_cell.length_c   1.000
_cell.angle_alpha   90.00
_cell.angle_beta   90.00
_cell.angle_gamma   90.00
#
_symmetry.space_group_name_H-M   'P 1'
#
loop_
_entity.id
_entity.type
_entity.pdbx_description
1 polymer ?
#
loop_
_entity_poly.entity_id
_entity_poly.type
_entity_poly.pdbx_seq_one_letter_code
_entity_poly.pdbx_strand_id
1 'polypeptide(L)'
;AKDAGLPGLAIAGCGSADPKAGFTHRTHYNIVPGYASGSKQQPYASLVEAHRKAWAGSPQAPYMPIVTAGWDKRPWEGPDGLGQKEGSYFPDRTPKAFGEFLRSAIDWMDQNPTQTTAERLVLIYAWNEFGEGGYIAPTADDPAAKYLKAIKAVLSGK
;
A
#
# COMPACT_ATOMS: atom_id res chain seq x y z
N ALA A 1 13.54 -24.63 2.37
CA ALA A 1 13.38 -24.05 3.70
C ALA A 1 13.59 -25.12 4.78
N LYS A 2 12.76 -26.15 4.81
CA LYS A 2 12.85 -27.21 5.85
C LYS A 2 14.22 -27.90 5.87
N ASP A 3 14.75 -28.24 4.70
CA ASP A 3 16.08 -28.87 4.57
C ASP A 3 17.24 -27.96 5.05
N ALA A 4 16.99 -26.66 5.12
CA ALA A 4 17.90 -25.66 5.67
C ALA A 4 17.61 -25.34 7.15
N GLY A 5 16.77 -26.14 7.83
CA GLY A 5 16.41 -25.93 9.24
C GLY A 5 15.43 -24.76 9.49
N LEU A 6 14.85 -24.19 8.45
CA LEU A 6 13.85 -23.12 8.60
C LEU A 6 12.44 -23.71 8.76
N PRO A 7 11.58 -23.13 9.60
CA PRO A 7 10.22 -23.65 9.85
C PRO A 7 9.33 -23.61 8.62
N GLY A 8 9.60 -22.72 7.65
CA GLY A 8 8.82 -22.57 6.43
C GLY A 8 9.24 -21.32 5.65
N LEU A 9 8.41 -20.95 4.68
CA LEU A 9 8.51 -19.70 3.91
C LEU A 9 7.17 -18.99 3.97
N ALA A 10 7.20 -17.66 4.12
CA ALA A 10 6.07 -16.80 3.88
C ALA A 10 6.15 -16.32 2.41
N ILE A 11 5.23 -16.75 1.58
CA ILE A 11 5.18 -16.41 0.15
C ILE A 11 3.87 -15.67 -0.10
N ALA A 12 3.98 -14.36 -0.40
CA ALA A 12 2.82 -13.52 -0.68
C ALA A 12 2.57 -13.39 -2.18
N GLY A 13 1.36 -13.69 -2.61
CA GLY A 13 0.91 -13.43 -3.97
C GLY A 13 0.32 -12.03 -4.12
N CYS A 14 0.78 -11.27 -5.11
CA CYS A 14 0.19 -9.98 -5.46
C CYS A 14 -1.06 -10.18 -6.33
N GLY A 15 -2.23 -9.75 -5.82
CA GLY A 15 -3.51 -9.88 -6.51
C GLY A 15 -4.16 -11.24 -6.34
N SER A 16 -3.49 -12.34 -6.68
CA SER A 16 -3.97 -13.70 -6.45
C SER A 16 -2.94 -14.50 -5.66
N ALA A 17 -3.41 -15.43 -4.83
CA ALA A 17 -2.56 -16.33 -4.07
C ALA A 17 -3.25 -17.68 -4.00
N ASP A 18 -2.90 -18.60 -4.91
CA ASP A 18 -3.39 -19.96 -4.86
C ASP A 18 -2.52 -20.76 -3.87
N PRO A 19 -3.09 -21.25 -2.75
CA PRO A 19 -2.35 -22.09 -1.81
C PRO A 19 -1.78 -23.36 -2.45
N LYS A 20 -2.41 -23.90 -3.50
CA LYS A 20 -1.91 -25.07 -4.24
C LYS A 20 -0.63 -24.76 -5.02
N ALA A 21 -0.42 -23.49 -5.39
CA ALA A 21 0.82 -23.01 -6.00
C ALA A 21 1.91 -22.66 -4.98
N GLY A 22 1.66 -22.88 -3.68
CA GLY A 22 2.60 -22.62 -2.60
C GLY A 22 2.54 -21.23 -1.98
N PHE A 23 1.59 -20.39 -2.37
CA PHE A 23 1.37 -19.10 -1.69
C PHE A 23 0.77 -19.34 -0.30
N THR A 24 1.34 -18.65 0.68
CA THR A 24 0.88 -18.69 2.07
C THR A 24 0.10 -17.43 2.47
N HIS A 25 0.30 -16.34 1.74
CA HIS A 25 -0.24 -15.03 2.02
C HIS A 25 -0.70 -14.36 0.73
N ARG A 26 -1.57 -13.39 0.88
CA ARG A 26 -2.01 -12.54 -0.22
C ARG A 26 -1.78 -11.06 0.11
N THR A 27 -1.48 -10.29 -0.91
CA THR A 27 -1.36 -8.83 -0.85
C THR A 27 -1.67 -8.23 -2.23
N HIS A 28 -1.42 -6.93 -2.39
CA HIS A 28 -1.37 -6.25 -3.68
C HIS A 28 -0.04 -5.49 -3.80
N TYR A 29 0.38 -5.21 -5.03
CA TYR A 29 1.48 -4.27 -5.27
C TYR A 29 1.04 -2.85 -4.94
N ASN A 30 -0.08 -2.43 -5.50
CA ASN A 30 -0.78 -1.18 -5.22
C ASN A 30 -2.24 -1.30 -5.67
N ILE A 31 -3.10 -0.40 -5.20
CA ILE A 31 -4.52 -0.35 -5.56
C ILE A 31 -4.86 1.08 -5.95
N VAL A 32 -4.97 1.34 -7.25
CA VAL A 32 -5.21 2.67 -7.79
C VAL A 32 -6.60 2.73 -8.43
N PRO A 33 -7.59 3.34 -7.77
CA PRO A 33 -8.92 3.47 -8.35
C PRO A 33 -8.88 4.38 -9.59
N GLY A 34 -9.59 3.97 -10.64
CA GLY A 34 -9.65 4.73 -11.89
C GLY A 34 -8.37 4.70 -12.71
N TYR A 35 -7.49 3.73 -12.53
CA TYR A 35 -6.23 3.60 -13.25
C TYR A 35 -6.41 3.65 -14.78
N ALA A 36 -7.46 3.02 -15.31
CA ALA A 36 -7.74 2.96 -16.75
C ALA A 36 -8.80 3.99 -17.23
N SER A 37 -9.15 4.99 -16.42
CA SER A 37 -10.28 5.91 -16.72
C SER A 37 -9.89 7.29 -17.24
N GLY A 38 -8.65 7.45 -17.69
CA GLY A 38 -8.05 8.74 -18.09
C GLY A 38 -7.46 9.51 -16.92
N SER A 39 -6.54 10.42 -17.20
CA SER A 39 -5.88 11.23 -16.17
C SER A 39 -6.88 12.12 -15.46
N LYS A 40 -7.16 11.82 -14.19
CA LYS A 40 -8.09 12.58 -13.35
C LYS A 40 -7.50 12.82 -11.98
N GLN A 41 -7.55 14.06 -11.56
CA GLN A 41 -7.29 14.38 -10.18
C GLN A 41 -8.39 13.80 -9.29
N GLN A 42 -7.98 13.09 -8.25
CA GLN A 42 -8.88 12.53 -7.25
C GLN A 42 -8.36 12.83 -5.84
N PRO A 43 -9.23 12.88 -4.83
CA PRO A 43 -8.77 13.05 -3.45
C PRO A 43 -8.06 11.79 -2.96
N TYR A 44 -7.01 11.97 -2.15
CA TYR A 44 -6.26 10.87 -1.54
C TYR A 44 -7.17 9.94 -0.71
N ALA A 45 -8.25 10.48 -0.14
CA ALA A 45 -9.25 9.69 0.57
C ALA A 45 -9.88 8.59 -0.29
N SER A 46 -10.04 8.78 -1.60
CA SER A 46 -10.57 7.73 -2.49
C SER A 46 -9.57 6.60 -2.73
N LEU A 47 -8.27 6.92 -2.73
CA LEU A 47 -7.19 5.92 -2.75
C LEU A 47 -7.22 5.07 -1.46
N VAL A 48 -7.32 5.73 -0.31
CA VAL A 48 -7.45 5.08 0.99
C VAL A 48 -8.65 4.13 1.04
N GLU A 49 -9.81 4.60 0.58
CA GLU A 49 -11.04 3.81 0.57
C GLU A 49 -10.96 2.58 -0.35
N ALA A 50 -10.32 2.70 -1.50
CA ALA A 50 -10.09 1.57 -2.39
C ALA A 50 -9.25 0.47 -1.72
N HIS A 51 -8.23 0.85 -0.96
CA HIS A 51 -7.42 -0.09 -0.20
C HIS A 51 -8.23 -0.78 0.91
N ARG A 52 -9.00 -0.02 1.68
CA ARG A 52 -9.86 -0.57 2.74
C ARG A 52 -10.86 -1.59 2.21
N LYS A 53 -11.46 -1.32 1.06
CA LYS A 53 -12.36 -2.28 0.39
C LYS A 53 -11.63 -3.56 -0.02
N ALA A 54 -10.41 -3.45 -0.51
CA ALA A 54 -9.62 -4.60 -0.92
C ALA A 54 -9.21 -5.48 0.27
N TRP A 55 -8.91 -4.89 1.43
CA TRP A 55 -8.60 -5.67 2.64
C TRP A 55 -9.78 -6.54 3.06
N ALA A 56 -11.00 -6.00 3.01
CA ALA A 56 -12.22 -6.71 3.39
C ALA A 56 -12.63 -7.82 2.41
N GLY A 57 -12.10 -7.83 1.21
CA GLY A 57 -12.67 -8.60 0.08
C GLY A 57 -12.06 -9.98 -0.20
N SER A 58 -11.28 -10.61 0.71
CA SER A 58 -10.66 -11.88 0.34
C SER A 58 -10.50 -12.91 1.43
N PRO A 59 -11.25 -14.01 1.32
CA PRO A 59 -11.19 -15.11 2.29
C PRO A 59 -10.24 -16.26 1.92
N GLN A 60 -9.51 -16.22 0.80
CA GLN A 60 -8.79 -17.39 0.29
C GLN A 60 -7.40 -17.63 0.89
N ALA A 61 -6.77 -16.62 1.45
CA ALA A 61 -5.49 -16.70 2.17
C ALA A 61 -5.36 -15.51 3.12
N PRO A 62 -4.57 -15.63 4.21
CA PRO A 62 -4.30 -14.51 5.09
C PRO A 62 -3.79 -13.31 4.30
N TYR A 63 -4.36 -12.14 4.57
CA TYR A 63 -4.07 -10.94 3.81
C TYR A 63 -3.08 -10.02 4.56
N MET A 64 -2.05 -9.57 3.87
CA MET A 64 -1.17 -8.49 4.32
C MET A 64 -1.69 -7.18 3.77
N PRO A 65 -2.26 -6.29 4.59
CA PRO A 65 -2.71 -5.00 4.14
C PRO A 65 -1.57 -4.21 3.50
N ILE A 66 -1.85 -3.59 2.36
CA ILE A 66 -0.97 -2.58 1.78
C ILE A 66 -1.55 -1.20 2.04
N VAL A 67 -0.68 -0.25 2.38
CA VAL A 67 -0.98 1.18 2.46
C VAL A 67 -0.09 1.94 1.49
N THR A 68 -0.66 2.92 0.80
CA THR A 68 0.02 3.66 -0.26
C THR A 68 0.26 5.09 0.20
N ALA A 69 1.52 5.55 0.14
CA ALA A 69 1.86 6.92 0.50
C ALA A 69 1.33 7.95 -0.51
N GLY A 70 1.01 7.53 -1.72
CA GLY A 70 0.44 8.34 -2.78
C GLY A 70 0.52 7.66 -4.13
N TRP A 71 -0.04 8.32 -5.14
CA TRP A 71 0.07 7.90 -6.52
C TRP A 71 -0.05 9.10 -7.44
N ASP A 72 0.98 9.34 -8.26
CA ASP A 72 1.04 10.36 -9.29
C ASP A 72 2.14 10.03 -10.28
N LYS A 73 1.79 9.49 -11.43
CA LYS A 73 2.75 9.11 -12.47
C LYS A 73 3.11 10.24 -13.44
N ARG A 74 2.51 11.42 -13.29
CA ARG A 74 2.78 12.55 -14.18
C ARG A 74 4.26 12.97 -14.24
N PRO A 75 5.05 12.87 -13.16
CA PRO A 75 6.49 13.15 -13.24
C PRO A 75 7.23 12.17 -14.16
N TRP A 76 6.73 10.97 -14.32
CA TRP A 76 7.31 9.92 -15.16
C TRP A 76 6.73 9.93 -16.58
N GLU A 77 5.41 10.08 -16.69
CA GLU A 77 4.68 9.96 -17.93
C GLU A 77 4.43 11.32 -18.62
N GLY A 78 4.78 12.42 -17.95
CA GLY A 78 4.49 13.78 -18.38
C GLY A 78 3.06 14.22 -18.05
N PRO A 79 2.73 15.52 -18.25
CA PRO A 79 1.45 16.10 -17.84
C PRO A 79 0.24 15.45 -18.53
N ASP A 80 0.46 14.86 -19.70
CA ASP A 80 -0.59 14.21 -20.49
C ASP A 80 -0.54 12.67 -20.40
N GLY A 81 0.37 12.12 -19.56
CA GLY A 81 0.61 10.69 -19.47
C GLY A 81 1.17 10.11 -20.76
N LEU A 82 2.47 10.04 -20.95
CA LEU A 82 3.26 9.50 -22.09
C LEU A 82 2.47 8.63 -23.11
N GLY A 83 1.46 9.21 -23.76
CA GLY A 83 0.63 8.51 -24.73
C GLY A 83 -0.37 7.50 -24.11
N GLN A 84 -0.36 7.34 -22.81
CA GLN A 84 -1.40 6.62 -22.09
C GLN A 84 -2.34 7.66 -21.49
N LYS A 85 -3.54 7.71 -21.97
CA LYS A 85 -4.61 8.59 -21.46
C LYS A 85 -5.08 8.19 -20.05
N GLU A 86 -4.16 7.73 -19.20
CA GLU A 86 -4.54 6.83 -18.13
C GLU A 86 -3.85 7.17 -16.84
N GLY A 87 -4.62 7.42 -15.86
CA GLY A 87 -4.18 7.41 -14.50
C GLY A 87 -4.77 8.52 -13.67
N SER A 88 -5.54 8.10 -12.70
CA SER A 88 -5.88 8.98 -11.59
C SER A 88 -4.60 9.36 -10.85
N TYR A 89 -4.55 10.57 -10.31
CA TYR A 89 -3.49 11.05 -9.43
C TYR A 89 -4.09 11.73 -8.20
N PHE A 90 -3.35 11.71 -7.09
CA PHE A 90 -3.85 12.06 -5.76
C PHE A 90 -2.91 13.09 -5.10
N PRO A 91 -3.03 14.39 -5.44
CA PRO A 91 -2.03 15.40 -5.05
C PRO A 91 -2.15 15.88 -3.61
N ASP A 92 -3.29 15.62 -2.94
CA ASP A 92 -3.60 16.11 -1.59
C ASP A 92 -3.17 15.16 -0.47
N ARG A 93 -2.25 14.23 -0.78
CA ARG A 93 -1.65 13.36 0.23
C ARG A 93 -0.88 14.17 1.28
N THR A 94 -1.04 13.82 2.54
CA THR A 94 -0.30 14.42 3.64
C THR A 94 0.27 13.36 4.57
N PRO A 95 1.38 13.65 5.29
CA PRO A 95 1.91 12.73 6.30
C PRO A 95 0.89 12.35 7.37
N LYS A 96 -0.01 13.28 7.74
CA LYS A 96 -1.10 13.02 8.68
C LYS A 96 -2.10 12.01 8.12
N ALA A 97 -2.65 12.26 6.92
CA ALA A 97 -3.60 11.37 6.28
C ALA A 97 -3.00 9.96 6.03
N PHE A 98 -1.72 9.91 5.65
CA PHE A 98 -0.99 8.64 5.52
C PHE A 98 -0.86 7.91 6.86
N GLY A 99 -0.54 8.64 7.94
CA GLY A 99 -0.48 8.04 9.29
C GLY A 99 -1.82 7.49 9.75
N GLU A 100 -2.91 8.22 9.52
CA GLU A 100 -4.29 7.76 9.79
C GLU A 100 -4.64 6.52 8.95
N PHE A 101 -4.21 6.48 7.70
CA PHE A 101 -4.38 5.31 6.84
C PHE A 101 -3.60 4.09 7.35
N LEU A 102 -2.32 4.26 7.73
CA LEU A 102 -1.51 3.20 8.33
C LEU A 102 -2.15 2.69 9.64
N ARG A 103 -2.63 3.59 10.51
CA ARG A 103 -3.36 3.22 11.72
C ARG A 103 -4.58 2.35 11.39
N SER A 104 -5.37 2.74 10.40
CA SER A 104 -6.54 1.96 10.00
C SER A 104 -6.22 0.56 9.48
N ALA A 105 -5.03 0.34 8.89
CA ALA A 105 -4.60 -1.00 8.50
C ALA A 105 -4.27 -1.87 9.72
N ILE A 106 -3.64 -1.28 10.74
CA ILE A 106 -3.37 -1.97 12.01
C ILE A 106 -4.67 -2.32 12.72
N ASP A 107 -5.58 -1.35 12.84
CA ASP A 107 -6.89 -1.54 13.46
C ASP A 107 -7.72 -2.63 12.73
N TRP A 108 -7.64 -2.65 11.38
CA TRP A 108 -8.29 -3.70 10.60
C TRP A 108 -7.72 -5.08 10.92
N MET A 109 -6.40 -5.22 11.05
CA MET A 109 -5.79 -6.49 11.44
C MET A 109 -6.20 -6.92 12.86
N ASP A 110 -6.33 -5.99 13.79
CA ASP A 110 -6.80 -6.26 15.17
C ASP A 110 -8.24 -6.77 15.19
N GLN A 111 -9.08 -6.20 14.35
CA GLN A 111 -10.50 -6.57 14.22
C GLN A 111 -10.72 -7.84 13.39
N ASN A 112 -9.74 -8.25 12.59
CA ASN A 112 -9.85 -9.39 11.66
C ASN A 112 -8.68 -10.39 11.82
N PRO A 113 -8.44 -10.92 13.03
CA PRO A 113 -7.27 -11.75 13.31
C PRO A 113 -7.22 -13.06 12.51
N THR A 114 -8.37 -13.55 12.04
CA THR A 114 -8.45 -14.77 11.21
C THR A 114 -8.25 -14.50 9.71
N GLN A 115 -8.30 -13.24 9.29
CA GLN A 115 -8.15 -12.82 7.91
C GLN A 115 -6.77 -12.22 7.61
N THR A 116 -6.01 -11.92 8.64
CA THR A 116 -4.66 -11.37 8.52
C THR A 116 -3.58 -12.44 8.75
N THR A 117 -2.34 -12.09 8.46
CA THR A 117 -1.19 -12.96 8.70
C THR A 117 -0.85 -13.04 10.19
N ALA A 118 -0.33 -14.17 10.63
CA ALA A 118 0.11 -14.34 12.01
C ALA A 118 1.24 -13.36 12.39
N GLU A 119 2.06 -12.99 11.41
CA GLU A 119 3.17 -12.03 11.54
C GLU A 119 2.69 -10.57 11.65
N ARG A 120 1.41 -10.30 11.37
CA ARG A 120 0.79 -8.96 11.45
C ARG A 120 1.57 -7.91 10.66
N LEU A 121 1.82 -8.20 9.40
CA LEU A 121 2.59 -7.34 8.51
C LEU A 121 1.68 -6.37 7.76
N VAL A 122 2.10 -5.11 7.69
CA VAL A 122 1.56 -4.09 6.76
C VAL A 122 2.65 -3.75 5.76
N LEU A 123 2.31 -3.79 4.49
CA LEU A 123 3.19 -3.34 3.42
C LEU A 123 2.96 -1.86 3.15
N ILE A 124 4.04 -1.12 2.89
CA ILE A 124 3.98 0.29 2.51
C ILE A 124 4.47 0.42 1.07
N TYR A 125 3.61 0.91 0.21
CA TYR A 125 3.97 1.36 -1.12
C TYR A 125 4.23 2.88 -1.07
N ALA A 126 5.48 3.35 -1.21
CA ALA A 126 6.72 2.60 -1.24
C ALA A 126 7.83 3.42 -0.56
N TRP A 127 9.02 2.88 -0.44
CA TRP A 127 10.16 3.66 0.05
C TRP A 127 10.51 4.80 -0.91
N ASN A 128 10.67 4.53 -2.21
CA ASN A 128 11.30 5.44 -3.17
C ASN A 128 10.68 5.43 -4.58
N GLU A 129 9.39 5.09 -4.70
CA GLU A 129 8.69 5.19 -5.99
C GLU A 129 8.39 6.66 -6.37
N PHE A 130 9.46 7.42 -6.63
CA PHE A 130 9.38 8.84 -6.95
C PHE A 130 8.63 9.10 -8.24
N GLY A 131 8.86 8.28 -9.27
CA GLY A 131 8.20 8.39 -10.58
C GLY A 131 6.70 8.10 -10.54
N GLU A 132 6.25 7.34 -9.54
CA GLU A 132 4.84 7.00 -9.32
C GLU A 132 4.21 7.80 -8.17
N GLY A 133 4.96 8.72 -7.56
CA GLY A 133 4.46 9.54 -6.45
C GLY A 133 4.16 8.77 -5.17
N GLY A 134 4.57 7.50 -5.08
CA GLY A 134 4.32 6.60 -3.96
C GLY A 134 5.52 6.44 -3.03
N TYR A 135 6.09 7.53 -2.52
CA TYR A 135 7.32 7.48 -1.73
C TYR A 135 7.15 8.05 -0.33
N ILE A 136 7.93 7.51 0.61
CA ILE A 136 8.06 7.98 2.01
C ILE A 136 9.49 8.40 2.35
N ALA A 137 10.45 8.14 1.47
CA ALA A 137 11.83 8.59 1.64
C ALA A 137 11.91 10.12 1.75
N PRO A 138 12.81 10.66 2.58
CA PRO A 138 13.04 12.10 2.64
C PRO A 138 13.44 12.65 1.28
N THR A 139 12.94 13.84 0.97
CA THR A 139 13.24 14.58 -0.27
C THR A 139 13.67 16.01 0.05
N ALA A 140 14.10 16.75 -0.95
CA ALA A 140 14.39 18.18 -0.79
C ALA A 140 13.17 18.97 -0.25
N ASP A 141 11.95 18.58 -0.66
CA ASP A 141 10.71 19.20 -0.20
C ASP A 141 10.23 18.69 1.17
N ASP A 142 10.76 17.56 1.63
CA ASP A 142 10.52 17.00 2.96
C ASP A 142 11.81 16.55 3.66
N PRO A 143 12.77 17.45 3.91
CA PRO A 143 14.01 17.12 4.60
C PRO A 143 13.79 16.72 6.07
N ALA A 144 12.63 17.03 6.61
CA ALA A 144 12.23 16.67 7.97
C ALA A 144 11.71 15.23 8.10
N ALA A 145 11.61 14.48 7.00
CA ALA A 145 11.13 13.09 6.96
C ALA A 145 9.76 12.91 7.65
N LYS A 146 8.79 13.75 7.29
CA LYS A 146 7.48 13.81 7.95
C LYS A 146 6.69 12.50 7.83
N TYR A 147 6.81 11.79 6.69
CA TYR A 147 6.18 10.47 6.52
C TYR A 147 6.76 9.43 7.46
N LEU A 148 8.09 9.39 7.64
CA LEU A 148 8.73 8.49 8.60
C LEU A 148 8.36 8.83 10.04
N LYS A 149 8.22 10.11 10.36
CA LYS A 149 7.72 10.55 11.67
C LYS A 149 6.27 10.14 11.92
N ALA A 150 5.42 10.19 10.89
CA ALA A 150 4.05 9.70 10.97
C ALA A 150 4.01 8.19 11.23
N ILE A 151 4.82 7.39 10.53
CA ILE A 151 4.97 5.95 10.80
C ILE A 151 5.40 5.71 12.24
N LYS A 152 6.46 6.40 12.70
CA LYS A 152 6.96 6.28 14.07
C LYS A 152 5.88 6.59 15.10
N ALA A 153 5.10 7.67 14.91
CA ALA A 153 4.02 8.05 15.81
C ALA A 153 2.93 6.96 15.87
N VAL A 154 2.53 6.42 14.73
CA VAL A 154 1.55 5.33 14.66
C VAL A 154 2.03 4.09 15.40
N LEU A 155 3.28 3.67 15.18
CA LEU A 155 3.84 2.47 15.81
C LEU A 155 4.13 2.66 17.31
N SER A 156 4.34 3.90 17.77
CA SER A 156 4.57 4.21 19.19
C SER A 156 3.30 4.45 19.98
N GLY A 157 2.11 4.33 19.37
CA GLY A 157 0.84 4.57 20.03
C GLY A 157 0.56 6.05 20.37
N LYS A 158 1.24 6.98 19.69
CA LYS A 158 1.14 8.44 19.93
C LYS A 158 0.33 9.12 18.84
#